data_b96dcf712ad0c62d082ba808730bdc56
#
_entry.id   b96dcf712ad0c62d082ba808730bdc56
#
_cell.length_a   1.000
_cell.length_b   1.000
_cell.length_c   1.000
_cell.angle_alpha   90.00
_cell.angle_beta   90.00
_cell.angle_gamma   90.00
#
_symmetry.space_group_name_H-M   'P 1'
#
loop_
_entity.id
_entity.type
_entity.pdbx_description
1 polymer ?
#
loop_
_entity_poly.entity_id
_entity_poly.type
_entity_poly.pdbx_seq_one_letter_code
_entity_poly.pdbx_strand_id
1 'polypeptide(L)'
;MNSVAGTPAISRRRQVTSYVLTGFVALFLVFDTALKIFKLEPAVRGTTELGYPADSVLWIGCIEFLCLALFLIPRTSILGAVLMTGYLGGAIATHLRLGNPLLSHTLFPIYVALMLWGGLYLREQRLHEMLPILEKA
;
A
#
# COMPACT_ATOMS: atom_id res chain seq x y z
N MET A 1 19.52 -22.42 33.73
CA MET A 1 19.72 -22.63 32.29
C MET A 1 18.50 -22.13 31.58
N ASN A 2 18.52 -20.87 31.12
CA ASN A 2 17.43 -20.29 30.38
C ASN A 2 17.53 -20.74 28.92
N SER A 3 16.62 -21.61 28.50
CA SER A 3 16.45 -21.90 27.09
C SER A 3 15.89 -20.61 26.43
N VAL A 4 16.72 -19.95 25.66
CA VAL A 4 16.29 -18.92 24.75
C VAL A 4 15.34 -19.62 23.77
N ALA A 5 14.04 -19.45 23.96
CA ALA A 5 13.04 -19.89 23.02
C ALA A 5 13.33 -19.17 21.70
N GLY A 6 13.93 -19.90 20.75
CA GLY A 6 14.21 -19.37 19.42
C GLY A 6 12.92 -18.90 18.79
N THR A 7 12.89 -17.67 18.33
CA THR A 7 11.78 -17.10 17.59
C THR A 7 11.40 -18.08 16.46
N PRO A 8 10.16 -18.53 16.37
CA PRO A 8 9.78 -19.53 15.38
C PRO A 8 10.06 -18.98 13.96
N ALA A 9 10.88 -19.68 13.20
CA ALA A 9 11.21 -19.32 11.84
C ALA A 9 9.91 -19.21 11.01
N ILE A 10 9.76 -18.08 10.33
CA ILE A 10 8.61 -17.86 9.44
C ILE A 10 8.60 -18.99 8.40
N SER A 11 7.47 -19.69 8.24
CA SER A 11 7.37 -20.77 7.29
C SER A 11 7.65 -20.27 5.86
N ARG A 12 8.32 -21.09 5.04
CA ARG A 12 8.67 -20.75 3.66
C ARG A 12 7.44 -20.30 2.86
N ARG A 13 6.28 -20.92 3.08
CA ARG A 13 5.02 -20.53 2.43
C ARG A 13 4.59 -19.12 2.79
N ARG A 14 4.63 -18.74 4.06
CA ARG A 14 4.31 -17.37 4.50
C ARG A 14 5.26 -16.34 3.88
N GLN A 15 6.54 -16.66 3.82
CA GLN A 15 7.54 -15.79 3.24
C GLN A 15 7.32 -15.58 1.74
N VAL A 16 7.08 -16.65 0.99
CA VAL A 16 6.78 -16.56 -0.45
C VAL A 16 5.50 -15.76 -0.71
N THR A 17 4.42 -16.06 0.02
CA THR A 17 3.15 -15.31 -0.10
C THR A 17 3.34 -13.82 0.20
N SER A 18 4.10 -13.49 1.25
CA SER A 18 4.45 -12.10 1.58
C SER A 18 5.16 -11.39 0.42
N TYR A 19 6.18 -12.02 -0.15
CA TYR A 19 6.92 -11.40 -1.27
C TYR A 19 6.09 -11.28 -2.53
N VAL A 20 5.22 -12.25 -2.82
CA VAL A 20 4.30 -12.19 -3.97
C VAL A 20 3.32 -11.02 -3.82
N LEU A 21 2.66 -10.90 -2.66
CA LEU A 21 1.73 -9.81 -2.41
C LEU A 21 2.44 -8.44 -2.45
N THR A 22 3.57 -8.33 -1.77
CA THR A 22 4.34 -7.08 -1.74
C THR A 22 4.87 -6.72 -3.12
N GLY A 23 5.40 -7.68 -3.86
CA GLY A 23 5.93 -7.48 -5.21
C GLY A 23 4.84 -7.03 -6.19
N PHE A 24 3.68 -7.65 -6.13
CA PHE A 24 2.54 -7.29 -6.97
C PHE A 24 2.07 -5.85 -6.69
N VAL A 25 1.86 -5.50 -5.41
CA VAL A 25 1.44 -4.15 -5.01
C VAL A 25 2.53 -3.13 -5.34
N ALA A 26 3.79 -3.43 -5.06
CA ALA A 26 4.89 -2.53 -5.35
C ALA A 26 5.01 -2.26 -6.86
N LEU A 27 4.90 -3.28 -7.70
CA LEU A 27 4.94 -3.13 -9.15
C LEU A 27 3.78 -2.25 -9.66
N PHE A 28 2.57 -2.48 -9.15
CA PHE A 28 1.41 -1.67 -9.48
C PHE A 28 1.61 -0.20 -9.09
N LEU A 29 2.03 0.06 -7.84
CA LEU A 29 2.23 1.42 -7.34
C LEU A 29 3.41 2.13 -8.01
N VAL A 30 4.49 1.43 -8.36
CA VAL A 30 5.61 1.99 -9.15
C VAL A 30 5.11 2.44 -10.51
N PHE A 31 4.31 1.62 -11.17
CA PHE A 31 3.74 1.95 -12.47
C PHE A 31 2.80 3.17 -12.38
N ASP A 32 1.87 3.17 -11.43
CA ASP A 32 0.93 4.27 -11.21
C ASP A 32 1.65 5.58 -10.85
N THR A 33 2.62 5.50 -9.94
CA THR A 33 3.49 6.63 -9.58
C THR A 33 4.26 7.19 -10.79
N ALA A 34 4.81 6.31 -11.61
CA ALA A 34 5.55 6.73 -12.80
C ALA A 34 4.66 7.50 -13.78
N LEU A 35 3.45 7.00 -14.04
CA LEU A 35 2.48 7.71 -14.89
C LEU A 35 2.18 9.13 -14.40
N LYS A 36 2.10 9.32 -13.08
CA LYS A 36 1.82 10.62 -12.45
C LYS A 36 3.02 11.55 -12.47
N ILE A 37 4.21 11.06 -12.11
CA ILE A 37 5.44 11.88 -12.05
C ILE A 37 5.84 12.37 -13.45
N PHE A 38 5.74 11.49 -14.45
CA PHE A 38 6.03 11.88 -15.84
C PHE A 38 4.87 12.60 -16.52
N LYS A 39 3.78 12.87 -15.80
CA LYS A 39 2.59 13.57 -16.31
C LYS A 39 2.07 12.95 -17.61
N LEU A 40 2.04 11.61 -17.67
CA LEU A 40 1.53 10.92 -18.86
C LEU A 40 0.02 11.15 -18.99
N GLU A 41 -0.44 11.22 -20.23
CA GLU A 41 -1.83 11.56 -20.54
C GLU A 41 -2.88 10.79 -19.73
N PRO A 42 -2.78 9.45 -19.56
CA PRO A 42 -3.78 8.71 -18.76
C PRO A 42 -3.86 9.18 -17.31
N ALA A 43 -2.72 9.53 -16.69
CA ALA A 43 -2.69 10.00 -15.31
C ALA A 43 -3.23 11.43 -15.17
N VAL A 44 -2.86 12.32 -16.09
CA VAL A 44 -3.37 13.70 -16.14
C VAL A 44 -4.88 13.68 -16.34
N ARG A 45 -5.34 12.92 -17.32
CA ARG A 45 -6.77 12.78 -17.62
C ARG A 45 -7.54 12.21 -16.43
N GLY A 46 -7.09 11.11 -15.84
CA GLY A 46 -7.73 10.52 -14.67
C GLY A 46 -7.77 11.50 -13.48
N THR A 47 -6.71 12.27 -13.26
CA THR A 47 -6.66 13.28 -12.20
C THR A 47 -7.65 14.41 -12.43
N THR A 48 -7.80 14.90 -13.67
CA THR A 48 -8.75 15.96 -14.01
C THR A 48 -10.20 15.46 -13.99
N GLU A 49 -10.46 14.24 -14.41
CA GLU A 49 -11.78 13.59 -14.28
C GLU A 49 -12.21 13.44 -12.81
N LEU A 50 -11.25 13.30 -11.89
CA LEU A 50 -11.49 13.31 -10.45
C LEU A 50 -11.71 14.72 -9.87
N GLY A 51 -11.66 15.76 -10.71
CA GLY A 51 -11.93 17.14 -10.32
C GLY A 51 -10.72 17.88 -9.76
N TYR A 52 -9.51 17.34 -9.90
CA TYR A 52 -8.28 18.02 -9.52
C TYR A 52 -7.72 18.84 -10.69
N PRO A 53 -7.01 19.95 -10.41
CA PRO A 53 -6.23 20.64 -11.44
C PRO A 53 -5.17 19.70 -12.07
N ALA A 54 -4.90 19.88 -13.37
CA ALA A 54 -3.94 19.03 -14.09
C ALA A 54 -2.55 18.99 -13.43
N ASP A 55 -2.10 20.11 -12.85
CA ASP A 55 -0.80 20.19 -12.18
C ASP A 55 -0.74 19.40 -10.87
N SER A 56 -1.89 19.07 -10.27
CA SER A 56 -1.96 18.25 -9.06
C SER A 56 -1.45 16.83 -9.27
N VAL A 57 -1.44 16.33 -10.51
CA VAL A 57 -0.98 14.97 -10.83
C VAL A 57 0.46 14.73 -10.35
N LEU A 58 1.34 15.73 -10.52
CA LEU A 58 2.73 15.63 -10.07
C LEU A 58 2.82 15.52 -8.53
N TRP A 59 2.09 16.36 -7.82
CA TRP A 59 2.10 16.33 -6.34
C TRP A 59 1.52 15.04 -5.79
N ILE A 60 0.43 14.56 -6.38
CA ILE A 60 -0.16 13.26 -6.02
C ILE A 60 0.83 12.14 -6.26
N GLY A 61 1.52 12.13 -7.40
CA GLY A 61 2.57 11.17 -7.72
C GLY A 61 3.77 11.25 -6.77
N CYS A 62 4.21 12.45 -6.39
CA CYS A 62 5.32 12.63 -5.43
C CYS A 62 4.96 12.10 -4.04
N ILE A 63 3.73 12.35 -3.56
CA ILE A 63 3.25 11.84 -2.28
C ILE A 63 3.21 10.31 -2.32
N GLU A 64 2.63 9.74 -3.37
CA GLU A 64 2.57 8.29 -3.57
C GLU A 64 3.97 7.67 -3.61
N PHE A 65 4.90 8.27 -4.36
CA PHE A 65 6.29 7.84 -4.42
C PHE A 65 6.96 7.82 -3.05
N LEU A 66 6.79 8.88 -2.26
CA LEU A 66 7.35 8.95 -0.92
C LEU A 66 6.81 7.84 -0.02
N CYS A 67 5.49 7.61 -0.03
CA CYS A 67 4.86 6.54 0.72
C CYS A 67 5.40 5.16 0.29
N LEU A 68 5.52 4.94 -1.02
CA LEU A 68 6.03 3.70 -1.59
C LEU A 68 7.50 3.47 -1.24
N ALA A 69 8.35 4.50 -1.38
CA ALA A 69 9.77 4.41 -1.04
C ALA A 69 9.96 4.02 0.44
N LEU A 70 9.24 4.66 1.36
CA LEU A 70 9.26 4.32 2.77
C LEU A 70 8.75 2.90 3.03
N PHE A 71 7.74 2.45 2.30
CA PHE A 71 7.20 1.10 2.42
C PHE A 71 8.19 0.02 1.96
N LEU A 72 8.96 0.28 0.91
CA LEU A 72 9.94 -0.67 0.36
C LEU A 72 11.23 -0.77 1.20
N ILE A 73 11.53 0.24 2.01
CA ILE A 73 12.69 0.22 2.91
C ILE A 73 12.30 -0.56 4.19
N PRO A 74 12.99 -1.68 4.53
CA PRO A 74 12.59 -2.54 5.65
C PRO A 74 12.46 -1.82 7.00
N ARG A 75 13.30 -0.82 7.26
CA ARG A 75 13.29 -0.07 8.52
C ARG A 75 12.07 0.85 8.67
N THR A 76 11.53 1.34 7.56
CA THR A 76 10.43 2.31 7.50
C THR A 76 9.15 1.72 6.90
N SER A 77 9.13 0.41 6.64
CA SER A 77 8.02 -0.24 5.94
C SER A 77 6.66 -0.06 6.63
N ILE A 78 6.61 -0.11 7.95
CA ILE A 78 5.38 0.13 8.73
C ILE A 78 4.93 1.59 8.57
N LEU A 79 5.86 2.54 8.69
CA LEU A 79 5.55 3.96 8.47
C LEU A 79 5.05 4.20 7.04
N GLY A 80 5.73 3.62 6.06
CA GLY A 80 5.30 3.69 4.66
C GLY A 80 3.91 3.12 4.43
N ALA A 81 3.58 2.00 5.08
CA ALA A 81 2.25 1.40 5.01
C ALA A 81 1.16 2.30 5.63
N VAL A 82 1.44 2.92 6.77
CA VAL A 82 0.52 3.87 7.42
C VAL A 82 0.28 5.09 6.53
N LEU A 83 1.33 5.69 5.98
CA LEU A 83 1.22 6.85 5.09
C LEU A 83 0.50 6.48 3.79
N MET A 84 0.79 5.32 3.22
CA MET A 84 0.08 4.81 2.03
C MET A 84 -1.40 4.58 2.32
N THR A 85 -1.76 4.12 3.51
CA THR A 85 -3.16 3.99 3.92
C THR A 85 -3.88 5.33 3.94
N GLY A 86 -3.22 6.39 4.42
CA GLY A 86 -3.74 7.76 4.34
C GLY A 86 -3.94 8.22 2.89
N TYR A 87 -2.97 7.97 2.03
CA TYR A 87 -3.07 8.27 0.60
C TYR A 87 -4.24 7.54 -0.07
N LEU A 88 -4.36 6.23 0.15
CA LEU A 88 -5.45 5.42 -0.38
C LEU A 88 -6.82 5.83 0.18
N GLY A 89 -6.87 6.25 1.46
CA GLY A 89 -8.07 6.83 2.08
C GLY A 89 -8.53 8.12 1.37
N GLY A 90 -7.58 8.95 0.97
CA GLY A 90 -7.86 10.14 0.15
C GLY A 90 -8.47 9.77 -1.22
N ALA A 91 -7.96 8.72 -1.85
CA ALA A 91 -8.53 8.21 -3.11
C ALA A 91 -9.96 7.70 -2.93
N ILE A 92 -10.24 6.95 -1.86
CA ILE A 92 -11.61 6.48 -1.53
C ILE A 92 -12.55 7.67 -1.38
N ALA A 93 -12.16 8.67 -0.57
CA ALA A 93 -12.99 9.86 -0.33
C ALA A 93 -13.28 10.62 -1.64
N THR A 94 -12.29 10.71 -2.52
CA THR A 94 -12.44 11.35 -3.83
C THR A 94 -13.45 10.62 -4.71
N HIS A 95 -13.35 9.29 -4.81
CA HIS A 95 -14.29 8.48 -5.58
C HIS A 95 -15.72 8.53 -5.02
N LEU A 96 -15.86 8.49 -3.69
CA LEU A 96 -17.16 8.65 -3.02
C LEU A 96 -17.80 10.01 -3.33
N ARG A 97 -17.03 11.09 -3.26
CA ARG A 97 -17.50 12.45 -3.57
C ARG A 97 -18.07 12.56 -4.97
N LEU A 98 -17.50 11.83 -5.92
CA LEU A 98 -17.93 11.85 -7.33
C LEU A 98 -19.04 10.84 -7.65
N GLY A 99 -19.42 9.99 -6.70
CA GLY A 99 -20.41 8.93 -6.92
C GLY A 99 -19.94 7.85 -7.89
N ASN A 100 -18.62 7.63 -7.97
CA ASN A 100 -18.04 6.59 -8.83
C ASN A 100 -18.48 5.17 -8.41
N PRO A 101 -18.48 4.20 -9.34
CA PRO A 101 -18.88 2.82 -9.04
C PRO A 101 -18.17 2.25 -7.83
N LEU A 102 -18.95 1.70 -6.88
CA LEU A 102 -18.45 1.28 -5.58
C LEU A 102 -17.35 0.22 -5.70
N LEU A 103 -17.62 -0.88 -6.40
CA LEU A 103 -16.74 -2.05 -6.42
C LEU A 103 -15.47 -1.85 -7.25
N SER A 104 -15.56 -1.11 -8.35
CA SER A 104 -14.45 -0.97 -9.30
C SER A 104 -13.54 0.23 -9.02
N HIS A 105 -14.07 1.31 -8.47
CA HIS A 105 -13.33 2.56 -8.28
C HIS A 105 -13.16 2.90 -6.80
N THR A 106 -14.27 2.96 -6.05
CA THR A 106 -14.24 3.40 -4.65
C THR A 106 -13.55 2.38 -3.73
N LEU A 107 -13.79 1.08 -3.91
CA LEU A 107 -13.18 0.03 -3.10
C LEU A 107 -11.83 -0.44 -3.63
N PHE A 108 -11.42 -0.04 -4.84
CA PHE A 108 -10.14 -0.44 -5.41
C PHE A 108 -8.94 -0.11 -4.50
N PRO A 109 -8.85 1.10 -3.90
CA PRO A 109 -7.78 1.41 -2.96
C PRO A 109 -7.78 0.50 -1.72
N ILE A 110 -8.95 0.00 -1.28
CA ILE A 110 -9.03 -0.97 -0.19
C ILE A 110 -8.38 -2.29 -0.58
N TYR A 111 -8.59 -2.77 -1.81
CA TYR A 111 -7.94 -4.00 -2.28
C TYR A 111 -6.42 -3.87 -2.29
N VAL A 112 -5.91 -2.71 -2.73
CA VAL A 112 -4.49 -2.38 -2.68
C VAL A 112 -3.98 -2.37 -1.23
N ALA A 113 -4.70 -1.72 -0.32
CA ALA A 113 -4.35 -1.67 1.10
C ALA A 113 -4.32 -3.06 1.74
N LEU A 114 -5.29 -3.91 1.46
CA LEU A 114 -5.34 -5.28 1.98
C LEU A 114 -4.14 -6.12 1.52
N MET A 115 -3.75 -6.01 0.25
CA MET A 115 -2.58 -6.70 -0.26
C MET A 115 -1.28 -6.15 0.35
N LEU A 116 -1.17 -4.83 0.50
CA LEU A 116 -0.02 -4.17 1.10
C LEU A 116 0.16 -4.58 2.57
N TRP A 117 -0.89 -4.46 3.37
CA TRP A 117 -0.86 -4.84 4.78
C TRP A 117 -0.74 -6.35 4.96
N GLY A 118 -1.41 -7.15 4.13
CA GLY A 118 -1.29 -8.61 4.15
C GLY A 118 0.13 -9.08 3.88
N GLY A 119 0.77 -8.54 2.86
CA GLY A 119 2.18 -8.83 2.54
C GLY A 119 3.11 -8.40 3.68
N LEU A 120 2.90 -7.22 4.25
CA LEU A 120 3.70 -6.71 5.36
C LEU A 120 3.50 -7.54 6.63
N TYR A 121 2.26 -7.84 6.99
CA TYR A 121 1.92 -8.61 8.18
C TYR A 121 2.54 -10.02 8.16
N LEU A 122 2.59 -10.66 7.01
CA LEU A 122 3.16 -12.00 6.89
C LEU A 122 4.68 -12.06 7.14
N ARG A 123 5.40 -10.96 6.94
CA ARG A 123 6.86 -10.91 7.07
C ARG A 123 7.38 -10.12 8.27
N GLU A 124 6.60 -9.19 8.82
CA GLU A 124 7.05 -8.25 9.85
C GLU A 124 6.60 -8.70 11.24
N GLN A 125 7.53 -9.24 12.02
CA GLN A 125 7.23 -9.75 13.36
C GLN A 125 6.77 -8.64 14.32
N ARG A 126 7.30 -7.43 14.19
CA ARG A 126 6.89 -6.28 15.03
C ARG A 126 5.39 -5.99 14.90
N LEU A 127 4.81 -6.23 13.72
CA LEU A 127 3.36 -6.07 13.53
C LEU A 127 2.54 -7.11 14.27
N HIS A 128 3.07 -8.33 14.44
CA HIS A 128 2.38 -9.37 15.22
C HIS A 128 2.31 -9.01 16.71
N GLU A 129 3.33 -8.34 17.21
CA GLU A 129 3.35 -7.87 18.60
C GLU A 129 2.42 -6.67 18.83
N MET A 130 2.32 -5.79 17.83
CA MET A 130 1.45 -4.59 17.88
C MET A 130 -0.02 -4.89 17.56
N LEU A 131 -0.26 -5.85 16.66
CA LEU A 131 -1.59 -6.21 16.14
C LEU A 131 -1.74 -7.74 16.17
N PRO A 132 -2.10 -8.34 17.31
CA PRO A 132 -2.23 -9.79 17.47
C PRO A 132 -3.52 -10.33 16.82
N ILE A 133 -3.70 -10.08 15.52
CA ILE A 133 -4.93 -10.45 14.76
C ILE A 133 -5.06 -11.97 14.61
N LEU A 134 -3.95 -12.71 14.66
CA LEU A 134 -3.86 -14.15 14.46
C LEU A 134 -3.35 -14.88 15.71
N GLU A 135 -3.52 -14.32 16.90
CA GLU A 135 -3.23 -15.07 18.11
C GLU A 135 -4.13 -16.32 18.15
N LYS A 136 -3.46 -17.45 18.29
CA LYS A 136 -4.17 -18.74 18.39
C LYS A 136 -5.10 -18.69 19.59
N ALA A 137 -6.38 -18.84 19.34
CA ALA A 137 -7.32 -19.26 20.35
C ALA A 137 -6.88 -20.62 20.92
#